data_5c328f87b52cdfd8414780d7e3eb2056
#
_entry.id   5c328f87b52cdfd8414780d7e3eb2056
#
_cell.length_a   1.000
_cell.length_b   1.000
_cell.length_c   1.000
_cell.angle_alpha   90.00
_cell.angle_beta   90.00
_cell.angle_gamma   90.00
#
_symmetry.space_group_name_H-M   'P 1'
#
loop_
_entity.id
_entity.type
_entity.pdbx_description
1 polymer ?
#
loop_
_entity_poly.entity_id
_entity_poly.type
_entity_poly.pdbx_seq_one_letter_code
_entity_poly.pdbx_strand_id
1 'polypeptide(L)'
;MLKGTHEEREGALLKRIKNAGQTSKVGGFGFVTGADGGTKHRAMTVVARLDDAERVSDDIRRLVAARVDGIEIAARGPRDVRALAEALAGADIPYGVYIAASDGVDLAALAAIAGLDWVHVTTDAPARLLADAEKGQRPTRLVSVSPDLPPGRLAGVAGLKADLVVVDRAAARGPFTIDSLLALRTIQGAARGSVLAGTGLGLLPDDIQVLHDNDIAGVLVSGGPATVEAFIEAIERL
;
A
#
# COMPACT_ATOMS: atom_id res chain seq x y z
N MET A 1 8.08 32.31 23.07
CA MET A 1 8.16 30.84 23.09
C MET A 1 6.97 30.29 22.32
N LEU A 2 7.09 30.10 21.01
CA LEU A 2 6.05 29.56 20.16
C LEU A 2 6.21 28.02 20.16
N LYS A 3 5.28 27.32 20.79
CA LYS A 3 5.12 25.88 20.65
C LYS A 3 4.59 25.62 19.23
N GLY A 4 5.49 25.37 18.26
CA GLY A 4 5.14 24.82 16.98
C GLY A 4 4.70 23.38 17.20
N THR A 5 3.42 23.12 17.07
CA THR A 5 2.88 21.77 16.92
C THR A 5 3.44 21.20 15.62
N HIS A 6 4.42 20.32 15.73
CA HIS A 6 4.82 19.44 14.62
C HIS A 6 3.66 18.50 14.33
N GLU A 7 2.72 18.91 13.49
CA GLU A 7 1.90 17.97 12.76
C GLU A 7 2.86 17.14 11.87
N GLU A 8 3.11 15.89 12.27
CA GLU A 8 3.74 14.90 11.40
C GLU A 8 2.88 14.85 10.13
N ARG A 9 3.45 15.24 8.99
CA ARG A 9 2.75 15.18 7.72
C ARG A 9 2.55 13.69 7.38
N GLU A 10 1.34 13.23 7.61
CA GLU A 10 0.91 11.91 7.21
C GLU A 10 1.05 11.75 5.68
N GLY A 11 1.66 10.64 5.22
CA GLY A 11 1.87 10.36 3.80
C GLY A 11 0.55 10.30 3.01
N ALA A 12 0.60 10.62 1.73
CA ALA A 12 -0.58 10.72 0.89
C ALA A 12 -1.32 9.38 0.74
N LEU A 13 -0.60 8.27 0.64
CA LEU A 13 -1.18 6.92 0.62
C LEU A 13 -1.97 6.63 1.90
N LEU A 14 -1.39 6.92 3.06
CA LEU A 14 -2.03 6.64 4.36
C LEU A 14 -3.32 7.46 4.53
N LYS A 15 -3.34 8.70 4.06
CA LYS A 15 -4.56 9.52 4.01
C LYS A 15 -5.64 8.90 3.12
N ARG A 16 -5.28 8.40 1.93
CA ARG A 16 -6.22 7.74 1.02
C ARG A 16 -6.83 6.49 1.66
N ILE A 17 -6.01 5.66 2.32
CA ILE A 17 -6.46 4.46 3.04
C ILE A 17 -7.44 4.82 4.16
N LYS A 18 -7.15 5.83 4.97
CA LYS A 18 -8.04 6.28 6.05
C LYS A 18 -9.36 6.82 5.52
N ASN A 19 -9.33 7.53 4.41
CA ASN A 19 -10.54 8.10 3.79
C ASN A 19 -11.41 7.01 3.14
N ALA A 20 -10.81 5.99 2.51
CA ALA A 20 -11.54 4.85 1.96
C ALA A 20 -12.37 4.13 3.03
N GLY A 21 -11.80 3.89 4.22
CA GLY A 21 -12.53 3.26 5.33
C GLY A 21 -13.64 4.12 5.98
N GLN A 22 -13.67 5.43 5.72
CA GLN A 22 -14.66 6.32 6.34
C GLN A 22 -15.98 6.42 5.55
N THR A 23 -15.97 6.20 4.24
CA THR A 23 -17.17 6.25 3.40
C THR A 23 -18.19 5.16 3.75
N SER A 24 -17.74 4.04 4.29
CA SER A 24 -18.61 2.93 4.71
C SER A 24 -19.42 3.19 6.01
N LYS A 25 -19.06 4.18 6.80
CA LYS A 25 -19.68 4.43 8.12
C LYS A 25 -20.79 5.47 8.14
N VAL A 26 -21.09 6.11 7.02
CA VAL A 26 -22.19 7.11 6.92
C VAL A 26 -23.49 6.44 6.47
N GLY A 27 -23.89 5.38 7.15
CA GLY A 27 -25.22 4.78 7.12
C GLY A 27 -26.17 5.42 8.15
N GLY A 28 -26.14 6.75 8.29
CA GLY A 28 -27.05 7.51 9.13
C GLY A 28 -27.93 8.41 8.28
N PHE A 29 -29.26 8.33 8.45
CA PHE A 29 -30.24 9.23 7.86
C PHE A 29 -29.85 10.69 8.10
N GLY A 30 -29.22 11.32 7.13
CA GLY A 30 -28.87 12.73 7.17
C GLY A 30 -28.57 13.23 5.77
N PHE A 31 -29.39 14.16 5.28
CA PHE A 31 -29.18 14.87 4.02
C PHE A 31 -27.82 15.57 4.03
N VAL A 32 -26.83 15.04 3.34
CA VAL A 32 -25.58 15.76 3.06
C VAL A 32 -25.81 16.58 1.80
N THR A 33 -26.29 17.81 1.96
CA THR A 33 -26.17 18.87 0.97
C THR A 33 -24.75 19.45 1.08
N GLY A 34 -23.78 18.79 0.48
CA GLY A 34 -22.42 19.29 0.31
C GLY A 34 -22.16 19.50 -1.16
N ALA A 35 -22.30 20.74 -1.63
CA ALA A 35 -21.91 21.16 -2.96
C ALA A 35 -20.39 21.39 -3.03
N ASP A 36 -19.64 20.38 -2.68
CA ASP A 36 -18.21 20.31 -3.04
C ASP A 36 -18.08 19.11 -3.98
N GLY A 37 -17.53 19.35 -5.18
CA GLY A 37 -17.24 18.31 -6.18
C GLY A 37 -16.20 17.32 -5.66
N GLY A 38 -16.45 16.73 -4.49
CA GLY A 38 -15.61 15.77 -3.81
C GLY A 38 -15.45 14.53 -4.67
N THR A 39 -14.23 14.22 -5.01
CA THR A 39 -13.80 12.94 -5.56
C THR A 39 -14.43 11.83 -4.73
N LYS A 40 -15.32 11.06 -5.35
CA LYS A 40 -15.97 9.91 -4.71
C LYS A 40 -14.86 8.96 -4.28
N HIS A 41 -14.57 8.88 -2.98
CA HIS A 41 -13.56 7.96 -2.46
C HIS A 41 -14.07 6.53 -2.67
N ARG A 42 -13.19 5.67 -3.18
CA ARG A 42 -13.49 4.25 -3.30
C ARG A 42 -13.64 3.60 -1.92
N ALA A 43 -14.40 2.53 -1.86
CA ALA A 43 -14.58 1.74 -0.64
C ALA A 43 -13.26 1.10 -0.15
N MET A 44 -12.35 0.80 -1.08
CA MET A 44 -11.05 0.21 -0.81
C MET A 44 -9.95 0.88 -1.63
N THR A 45 -8.73 0.91 -1.09
CA THR A 45 -7.54 1.45 -1.76
C THR A 45 -6.91 0.42 -2.71
N VAL A 46 -6.43 0.87 -3.87
CA VAL A 46 -5.68 0.03 -4.84
C VAL A 46 -4.28 0.58 -5.01
N VAL A 47 -3.28 -0.22 -4.63
CA VAL A 47 -1.86 0.06 -4.91
C VAL A 47 -1.38 -0.89 -5.99
N ALA A 48 -0.83 -0.35 -7.08
CA ALA A 48 -0.25 -1.16 -8.14
C ALA A 48 1.25 -1.37 -7.89
N ARG A 49 1.73 -2.62 -7.98
CA ARG A 49 3.15 -2.96 -7.96
C ARG A 49 3.64 -3.27 -9.37
N LEU A 50 4.68 -2.59 -9.80
CA LEU A 50 5.39 -2.83 -11.04
C LEU A 50 6.70 -3.58 -10.74
N ASP A 51 6.86 -4.76 -11.33
CA ASP A 51 8.04 -5.60 -11.11
C ASP A 51 9.17 -5.30 -12.11
N ASP A 52 8.86 -4.60 -13.21
CA ASP A 52 9.79 -4.29 -14.30
C ASP A 52 9.90 -2.79 -14.55
N ALA A 53 11.08 -2.24 -14.30
CA ALA A 53 11.38 -0.83 -14.53
C ALA A 53 11.47 -0.45 -16.02
N GLU A 54 11.68 -1.41 -16.93
CA GLU A 54 11.90 -1.11 -18.35
C GLU A 54 10.61 -0.75 -19.10
N ARG A 55 9.44 -1.20 -18.62
CA ARG A 55 8.11 -0.92 -19.19
C ARG A 55 7.32 0.17 -18.47
N VAL A 56 7.95 0.81 -17.50
CA VAL A 56 7.32 1.73 -16.55
C VAL A 56 6.49 2.83 -17.22
N SER A 57 6.97 3.44 -18.31
CA SER A 57 6.32 4.65 -18.86
C SER A 57 4.92 4.41 -19.46
N ASP A 58 4.72 3.29 -20.17
CA ASP A 58 3.42 3.00 -20.79
C ASP A 58 2.44 2.44 -19.76
N ASP A 59 2.92 1.58 -18.86
CA ASP A 59 2.13 1.01 -17.79
C ASP A 59 1.67 2.11 -16.81
N ILE A 60 2.53 3.05 -16.47
CA ILE A 60 2.19 4.19 -15.61
C ILE A 60 1.07 5.03 -16.24
N ARG A 61 1.12 5.36 -17.52
CA ARG A 61 0.05 6.14 -18.16
C ARG A 61 -1.31 5.47 -18.03
N ARG A 62 -1.36 4.15 -18.22
CA ARG A 62 -2.60 3.37 -18.06
C ARG A 62 -3.07 3.35 -16.61
N LEU A 63 -2.16 3.13 -15.65
CA LEU A 63 -2.48 3.13 -14.22
C LEU A 63 -2.97 4.51 -13.73
N VAL A 64 -2.37 5.60 -14.21
CA VAL A 64 -2.82 6.97 -13.94
C VAL A 64 -4.22 7.18 -14.50
N ALA A 65 -4.49 6.74 -15.73
CA ALA A 65 -5.81 6.84 -16.36
C ALA A 65 -6.87 5.99 -15.61
N ALA A 66 -6.48 4.82 -15.09
CA ALA A 66 -7.31 3.97 -14.25
C ALA A 66 -7.51 4.52 -12.82
N ARG A 67 -6.82 5.63 -12.45
CA ARG A 67 -6.93 6.28 -11.14
C ARG A 67 -6.56 5.37 -9.97
N VAL A 68 -5.45 4.64 -10.07
CA VAL A 68 -4.91 3.91 -8.92
C VAL A 68 -4.61 4.87 -7.75
N ASP A 69 -4.68 4.37 -6.53
CA ASP A 69 -4.44 5.18 -5.33
C ASP A 69 -2.95 5.34 -5.02
N GLY A 70 -2.11 4.46 -5.56
CA GLY A 70 -0.66 4.53 -5.44
C GLY A 70 0.04 3.56 -6.37
N ILE A 71 1.31 3.84 -6.67
CA ILE A 71 2.15 2.98 -7.52
C ILE A 71 3.45 2.69 -6.77
N GLU A 72 3.85 1.43 -6.71
CA GLU A 72 5.18 1.06 -6.23
C GLU A 72 5.95 0.29 -7.30
N ILE A 73 7.27 0.43 -7.24
CA ILE A 73 8.18 -0.32 -8.11
C ILE A 73 9.07 -1.23 -7.25
N ALA A 74 9.30 -2.46 -7.72
CA ALA A 74 10.31 -3.33 -7.17
C ALA A 74 11.71 -2.77 -7.52
N ALA A 75 12.30 -2.01 -6.59
CA ALA A 75 13.53 -1.29 -6.84
C ALA A 75 14.76 -2.15 -6.54
N ARG A 76 15.65 -2.25 -7.51
CA ARG A 76 17.00 -2.82 -7.36
C ARG A 76 18.03 -1.76 -6.99
N GLY A 77 17.67 -0.49 -7.13
CA GLY A 77 18.54 0.63 -6.79
C GLY A 77 17.92 2.01 -7.05
N PRO A 78 18.66 3.09 -6.75
CA PRO A 78 18.16 4.46 -6.88
C PRO A 78 17.75 4.87 -8.31
N ARG A 79 18.28 4.18 -9.34
CA ARG A 79 17.92 4.46 -10.75
C ARG A 79 16.46 4.15 -11.03
N ASP A 80 15.96 3.00 -10.52
CA ASP A 80 14.60 2.55 -10.77
C ASP A 80 13.61 3.54 -10.15
N VAL A 81 13.93 4.03 -8.97
CA VAL A 81 13.09 5.00 -8.25
C VAL A 81 13.06 6.36 -8.97
N ARG A 82 14.19 6.80 -9.51
CA ARG A 82 14.23 8.05 -10.30
C ARG A 82 13.43 7.92 -11.58
N ALA A 83 13.55 6.79 -12.29
CA ALA A 83 12.76 6.53 -13.49
C ALA A 83 11.25 6.54 -13.18
N LEU A 84 10.83 5.98 -12.06
CA LEU A 84 9.45 6.06 -11.59
C LEU A 84 9.04 7.52 -11.29
N ALA A 85 9.86 8.26 -10.56
CA ALA A 85 9.61 9.66 -10.22
C ALA A 85 9.48 10.54 -11.48
N GLU A 86 10.36 10.34 -12.45
CA GLU A 86 10.32 11.04 -13.75
C GLU A 86 9.05 10.69 -14.54
N ALA A 87 8.68 9.41 -14.59
CA ALA A 87 7.48 8.95 -15.30
C ALA A 87 6.17 9.44 -14.65
N LEU A 88 6.17 9.68 -13.34
CA LEU A 88 5.05 10.23 -12.57
C LEU A 88 5.09 11.76 -12.47
N ALA A 89 6.10 12.43 -13.07
CA ALA A 89 6.20 13.88 -13.00
C ALA A 89 4.94 14.56 -13.56
N GLY A 90 4.25 15.30 -12.69
CA GLY A 90 2.98 15.96 -13.02
C GLY A 90 1.71 15.13 -12.78
N ALA A 91 1.82 13.87 -12.39
CA ALA A 91 0.69 13.08 -11.91
C ALA A 91 0.54 13.24 -10.38
N ASP A 92 -0.68 13.52 -9.91
CA ASP A 92 -1.00 13.59 -8.47
C ASP A 92 -1.27 12.18 -7.90
N ILE A 93 -0.31 11.28 -8.09
CA ILE A 93 -0.37 9.92 -7.58
C ILE A 93 0.83 9.68 -6.66
N PRO A 94 0.62 9.30 -5.40
CA PRO A 94 1.70 8.94 -4.51
C PRO A 94 2.42 7.68 -5.01
N TYR A 95 3.73 7.63 -4.80
CA TYR A 95 4.53 6.50 -5.23
C TYR A 95 5.51 6.05 -4.16
N GLY A 96 5.84 4.76 -4.21
CA GLY A 96 6.75 4.12 -3.28
C GLY A 96 7.68 3.12 -3.93
N VAL A 97 8.52 2.53 -3.10
CA VAL A 97 9.45 1.49 -3.51
C VAL A 97 9.22 0.23 -2.69
N TYR A 98 9.22 -0.90 -3.37
CA TYR A 98 9.29 -2.21 -2.76
C TYR A 98 10.73 -2.72 -2.78
N ILE A 99 11.23 -3.12 -1.62
CA ILE A 99 12.57 -3.65 -1.41
C ILE A 99 12.41 -5.11 -0.95
N ALA A 100 12.52 -6.04 -1.88
CA ALA A 100 12.71 -7.44 -1.54
C ALA A 100 14.08 -7.60 -0.92
N ALA A 101 14.21 -8.46 0.10
CA ALA A 101 15.46 -8.69 0.86
C ALA A 101 16.72 -8.37 0.06
N SER A 102 17.41 -7.30 0.39
CA SER A 102 18.59 -6.92 -0.35
C SER A 102 19.70 -6.44 0.57
N ASP A 103 20.78 -7.15 0.54
CA ASP A 103 22.06 -6.65 0.95
C ASP A 103 22.46 -5.54 -0.03
N GLY A 104 22.48 -4.31 0.41
CA GLY A 104 23.08 -3.23 -0.35
C GLY A 104 22.19 -2.09 -0.84
N VAL A 105 20.90 -2.05 -0.49
CA VAL A 105 20.11 -0.84 -0.77
C VAL A 105 20.55 0.31 0.15
N ASP A 106 21.06 1.35 -0.44
CA ASP A 106 21.38 2.59 0.27
C ASP A 106 20.08 3.39 0.54
N LEU A 107 19.64 3.31 1.79
CA LEU A 107 18.46 4.03 2.24
C LEU A 107 18.61 5.54 2.23
N ALA A 108 19.81 6.04 2.50
CA ALA A 108 20.06 7.47 2.45
C ALA A 108 19.90 7.96 1.00
N ALA A 109 20.35 7.16 0.02
CA ALA A 109 20.13 7.45 -1.38
C ALA A 109 18.63 7.36 -1.78
N LEU A 110 17.87 6.43 -1.21
CA LEU A 110 16.41 6.36 -1.44
C LEU A 110 15.68 7.53 -0.77
N ALA A 111 15.99 7.84 0.48
CA ALA A 111 15.38 8.95 1.22
C ALA A 111 15.69 10.32 0.59
N ALA A 112 16.78 10.43 -0.17
CA ALA A 112 17.14 11.64 -0.91
C ALA A 112 16.30 11.85 -2.19
N ILE A 113 15.48 10.86 -2.61
CA ILE A 113 14.59 11.00 -3.76
C ILE A 113 13.36 11.79 -3.34
N ALA A 114 13.25 13.00 -3.84
CA ALA A 114 12.13 13.89 -3.54
C ALA A 114 10.80 13.27 -3.97
N GLY A 115 9.81 13.32 -3.10
CA GLY A 115 8.44 12.89 -3.40
C GLY A 115 8.14 11.42 -3.12
N LEU A 116 9.10 10.63 -2.61
CA LEU A 116 8.85 9.25 -2.20
C LEU A 116 7.87 9.24 -1.01
N ASP A 117 6.68 8.65 -1.20
CA ASP A 117 5.62 8.62 -0.18
C ASP A 117 5.77 7.45 0.79
N TRP A 118 6.25 6.28 0.29
CA TRP A 118 6.47 5.13 1.15
C TRP A 118 7.67 4.25 0.74
N VAL A 119 8.15 3.50 1.73
CA VAL A 119 9.08 2.38 1.56
C VAL A 119 8.41 1.10 2.05
N HIS A 120 8.37 0.10 1.19
CA HIS A 120 7.79 -1.21 1.45
C HIS A 120 8.90 -2.26 1.54
N VAL A 121 8.96 -2.97 2.65
CA VAL A 121 10.00 -3.98 2.92
C VAL A 121 9.38 -5.31 3.32
N THR A 122 10.13 -6.38 3.15
CA THR A 122 9.78 -7.73 3.63
C THR A 122 10.31 -7.97 5.05
N THR A 123 9.85 -9.01 5.75
CA THR A 123 10.29 -9.33 7.11
C THR A 123 11.73 -9.82 7.21
N ASP A 124 12.34 -10.17 6.11
CA ASP A 124 13.76 -10.55 5.98
C ASP A 124 14.68 -9.37 5.61
N ALA A 125 14.10 -8.20 5.36
CA ALA A 125 14.87 -6.99 5.14
C ALA A 125 15.62 -6.54 6.42
N PRO A 126 16.77 -5.84 6.28
CA PRO A 126 17.51 -5.34 7.42
C PRO A 126 16.66 -4.43 8.33
N ALA A 127 16.59 -4.72 9.63
CA ALA A 127 15.76 -3.98 10.58
C ALA A 127 16.05 -2.47 10.63
N ARG A 128 17.28 -2.03 10.24
CA ARG A 128 17.62 -0.60 10.13
C ARG A 128 16.70 0.17 9.17
N LEU A 129 16.02 -0.52 8.23
CA LEU A 129 15.05 0.07 7.31
C LEU A 129 13.81 0.62 8.02
N LEU A 130 13.52 0.13 9.21
CA LEU A 130 12.45 0.60 10.08
C LEU A 130 12.94 1.61 11.14
N ALA A 131 14.25 1.90 11.18
CA ALA A 131 14.79 2.92 12.08
C ALA A 131 14.27 4.31 11.72
N ASP A 132 14.12 5.17 12.73
CA ASP A 132 13.70 6.53 12.50
C ASP A 132 14.77 7.27 11.69
N ALA A 133 14.40 7.78 10.52
CA ALA A 133 15.23 8.73 9.81
C ALA A 133 15.29 10.02 10.62
N GLU A 134 16.50 10.59 10.78
CA GLU A 134 16.66 11.85 11.49
C GLU A 134 15.81 12.95 10.82
N LYS A 135 14.99 13.58 11.64
CA LYS A 135 14.27 14.84 11.44
C LYS A 135 14.07 15.30 9.99
N GLY A 136 13.11 14.70 9.31
CA GLY A 136 12.66 15.10 7.98
C GLY A 136 11.31 14.45 7.70
N GLN A 137 10.70 14.75 6.57
CA GLN A 137 9.55 13.99 6.08
C GLN A 137 9.99 12.53 5.85
N ARG A 138 9.65 11.65 6.80
CA ARG A 138 9.94 10.24 6.61
C ARG A 138 8.88 9.63 5.69
N PRO A 139 9.25 8.76 4.76
CA PRO A 139 8.27 8.01 4.00
C PRO A 139 7.46 7.07 4.90
N THR A 140 6.20 6.83 4.54
CA THR A 140 5.35 5.82 5.16
C THR A 140 6.03 4.45 5.08
N ARG A 141 6.01 3.68 6.16
CA ARG A 141 6.65 2.36 6.22
C ARG A 141 5.64 1.25 6.06
N LEU A 142 5.75 0.49 4.98
CA LEU A 142 4.99 -0.71 4.72
C LEU A 142 5.86 -1.94 5.01
N VAL A 143 5.27 -2.94 5.65
CA VAL A 143 5.95 -4.21 5.90
C VAL A 143 5.10 -5.35 5.36
N SER A 144 5.66 -6.14 4.42
CA SER A 144 5.05 -7.39 4.01
C SER A 144 5.21 -8.46 5.08
N VAL A 145 4.09 -9.08 5.43
CA VAL A 145 4.02 -10.19 6.37
C VAL A 145 3.43 -11.39 5.66
N SER A 146 4.10 -12.54 5.75
CA SER A 146 3.57 -13.79 5.20
C SER A 146 2.33 -14.26 5.99
N PRO A 147 1.27 -14.74 5.32
CA PRO A 147 0.14 -15.39 5.99
C PRO A 147 0.56 -16.65 6.75
N ASP A 148 1.69 -17.26 6.36
CA ASP A 148 2.26 -18.45 7.00
C ASP A 148 3.14 -18.10 8.22
N LEU A 149 3.01 -16.87 8.78
CA LEU A 149 3.80 -16.42 9.92
C LEU A 149 3.48 -17.29 11.17
N PRO A 150 4.51 -17.87 11.83
CA PRO A 150 4.29 -18.66 13.03
C PRO A 150 3.60 -17.85 14.14
N PRO A 151 2.68 -18.45 14.92
CA PRO A 151 1.93 -17.75 15.97
C PRO A 151 2.83 -17.00 16.97
N GLY A 152 3.98 -17.55 17.31
CA GLY A 152 4.93 -16.91 18.23
C GLY A 152 5.55 -15.62 17.68
N ARG A 153 5.56 -15.42 16.34
CA ARG A 153 6.02 -14.18 15.70
C ARG A 153 4.91 -13.16 15.47
N LEU A 154 3.65 -13.62 15.49
CA LEU A 154 2.49 -12.76 15.24
C LEU A 154 2.40 -11.62 16.27
N ALA A 155 2.64 -11.90 17.56
CA ALA A 155 2.69 -10.88 18.60
C ALA A 155 3.73 -9.78 18.32
N GLY A 156 4.78 -10.10 17.59
CA GLY A 156 5.81 -9.15 17.16
C GLY A 156 5.33 -8.16 16.11
N VAL A 157 4.28 -8.49 15.32
CA VAL A 157 3.75 -7.60 14.27
C VAL A 157 3.27 -6.29 14.88
N ALA A 158 2.59 -6.33 16.02
CA ALA A 158 2.15 -5.13 16.75
C ALA A 158 3.31 -4.26 17.25
N GLY A 159 4.50 -4.84 17.45
CA GLY A 159 5.72 -4.15 17.87
C GLY A 159 6.53 -3.55 16.72
N LEU A 160 6.18 -3.88 15.47
CA LEU A 160 6.84 -3.27 14.32
C LEU A 160 6.49 -1.79 14.24
N LYS A 161 7.49 -0.96 13.95
CA LYS A 161 7.29 0.46 13.66
C LYS A 161 6.83 0.66 12.21
N ALA A 162 5.89 -0.16 11.75
CA ALA A 162 5.24 -0.06 10.45
C ALA A 162 3.99 0.81 10.55
N ASP A 163 3.79 1.66 9.56
CA ASP A 163 2.57 2.47 9.44
C ASP A 163 1.44 1.68 8.77
N LEU A 164 1.81 0.71 7.92
CA LEU A 164 0.92 -0.22 7.22
C LEU A 164 1.52 -1.63 7.19
N VAL A 165 0.65 -2.62 7.24
CA VAL A 165 1.01 -4.03 7.04
C VAL A 165 0.41 -4.52 5.73
N VAL A 166 1.20 -5.17 4.92
CA VAL A 166 0.75 -5.87 3.71
C VAL A 166 0.82 -7.36 3.97
N VAL A 167 -0.30 -8.06 3.89
CA VAL A 167 -0.29 -9.53 3.96
C VAL A 167 -0.15 -10.08 2.56
N ASP A 168 1.00 -10.66 2.27
CA ASP A 168 1.35 -11.10 0.92
C ASP A 168 2.27 -12.33 0.94
N ARG A 169 2.33 -13.03 -0.18
CA ARG A 169 3.33 -14.07 -0.50
C ARG A 169 4.16 -13.64 -1.68
N ALA A 170 5.39 -14.11 -1.74
CA ALA A 170 6.26 -13.86 -2.90
C ALA A 170 5.69 -14.43 -4.21
N ALA A 171 4.89 -15.50 -4.12
CA ALA A 171 4.16 -16.06 -5.25
C ALA A 171 2.86 -16.71 -4.76
N ALA A 172 1.82 -16.61 -5.56
CA ALA A 172 0.55 -17.29 -5.28
C ALA A 172 0.74 -18.82 -5.30
N ARG A 173 0.18 -19.49 -4.30
CA ARG A 173 0.22 -20.97 -4.15
C ARG A 173 -1.14 -21.61 -4.44
N GLY A 174 -1.95 -20.97 -5.27
CA GLY A 174 -3.31 -21.37 -5.59
C GLY A 174 -4.31 -20.23 -5.38
N PRO A 175 -5.61 -20.50 -5.44
CA PRO A 175 -6.64 -19.49 -5.24
C PRO A 175 -6.67 -18.96 -3.80
N PHE A 176 -7.28 -17.80 -3.61
CA PHE A 176 -7.59 -17.28 -2.29
C PHE A 176 -8.59 -18.21 -1.58
N THR A 177 -8.30 -18.59 -0.34
CA THR A 177 -9.07 -19.58 0.42
C THR A 177 -9.56 -19.01 1.75
N ILE A 178 -10.50 -19.71 2.40
CA ILE A 178 -10.94 -19.39 3.76
C ILE A 178 -9.73 -19.37 4.72
N ASP A 179 -8.79 -20.29 4.57
CA ASP A 179 -7.57 -20.33 5.39
C ASP A 179 -6.70 -19.07 5.17
N SER A 180 -6.57 -18.61 3.92
CA SER A 180 -5.90 -17.34 3.60
C SER A 180 -6.62 -16.14 4.24
N LEU A 181 -7.96 -16.14 4.24
CA LEU A 181 -8.76 -15.10 4.89
C LEU A 181 -8.59 -15.12 6.41
N LEU A 182 -8.58 -16.29 7.04
CA LEU A 182 -8.35 -16.44 8.49
C LEU A 182 -6.96 -15.93 8.88
N ALA A 183 -5.94 -16.28 8.11
CA ALA A 183 -4.58 -15.78 8.33
C ALA A 183 -4.52 -14.25 8.20
N LEU A 184 -5.15 -13.68 7.17
CA LEU A 184 -5.26 -12.24 6.95
C LEU A 184 -5.94 -11.54 8.14
N ARG A 185 -7.08 -12.06 8.61
CA ARG A 185 -7.81 -11.54 9.78
C ARG A 185 -6.98 -11.63 11.07
N THR A 186 -6.25 -12.71 11.23
CA THR A 186 -5.38 -12.92 12.41
C THR A 186 -4.25 -11.87 12.44
N ILE A 187 -3.63 -11.62 11.30
CA ILE A 187 -2.60 -10.59 11.18
C ILE A 187 -3.19 -9.19 11.36
N GLN A 188 -4.38 -8.91 10.79
CA GLN A 188 -5.10 -7.65 10.98
C GLN A 188 -5.39 -7.38 12.47
N GLY A 189 -5.82 -8.38 13.21
CA GLY A 189 -6.05 -8.26 14.66
C GLY A 189 -4.78 -7.98 15.47
N ALA A 190 -3.61 -8.44 14.98
CA ALA A 190 -2.33 -8.17 15.60
C ALA A 190 -1.72 -6.82 15.17
N ALA A 191 -2.02 -6.36 13.97
CA ALA A 191 -1.51 -5.08 13.46
C ALA A 191 -2.17 -3.90 14.18
N ARG A 192 -1.40 -2.84 14.44
CA ARG A 192 -1.92 -1.58 15.04
C ARG A 192 -2.44 -0.61 14.01
N GLY A 193 -2.24 -0.88 12.73
CA GLY A 193 -2.59 -0.03 11.59
C GLY A 193 -3.51 -0.73 10.60
N SER A 194 -3.75 -0.05 9.48
CA SER A 194 -4.49 -0.64 8.36
C SER A 194 -3.73 -1.78 7.71
N VAL A 195 -4.47 -2.72 7.13
CA VAL A 195 -3.91 -3.88 6.44
C VAL A 195 -4.33 -3.87 4.97
N LEU A 196 -3.37 -4.13 4.09
CA LEU A 196 -3.60 -4.38 2.67
C LEU A 196 -3.43 -5.87 2.38
N ALA A 197 -4.23 -6.41 1.49
CA ALA A 197 -4.08 -7.77 0.99
C ALA A 197 -3.33 -7.77 -0.34
N GLY A 198 -2.23 -8.52 -0.43
CA GLY A 198 -1.45 -8.67 -1.67
C GLY A 198 -2.00 -9.76 -2.58
N THR A 199 -1.88 -9.60 -3.90
CA THR A 199 -2.31 -10.61 -4.88
C THR A 199 -1.53 -11.91 -4.82
N GLY A 200 -0.35 -11.95 -4.18
CA GLY A 200 0.36 -13.18 -3.84
C GLY A 200 -0.40 -14.14 -2.91
N LEU A 201 -1.51 -13.70 -2.32
CA LEU A 201 -2.47 -14.57 -1.63
C LEU A 201 -3.34 -15.41 -2.58
N GLY A 202 -3.22 -15.22 -3.90
CA GLY A 202 -4.08 -15.86 -4.90
C GLY A 202 -5.40 -15.12 -5.10
N LEU A 203 -5.46 -13.83 -4.76
CA LEU A 203 -6.63 -12.98 -4.92
C LEU A 203 -7.01 -12.79 -6.38
N LEU A 204 -8.30 -12.87 -6.63
CA LEU A 204 -8.96 -12.49 -7.89
C LEU A 204 -9.88 -11.28 -7.64
N PRO A 205 -10.27 -10.54 -8.69
CA PRO A 205 -11.23 -9.44 -8.55
C PRO A 205 -12.55 -9.85 -7.87
N ASP A 206 -13.00 -11.09 -8.04
CA ASP A 206 -14.22 -11.61 -7.42
C ASP A 206 -14.12 -11.80 -5.89
N ASP A 207 -12.91 -11.78 -5.33
CA ASP A 207 -12.69 -11.88 -3.88
C ASP A 207 -12.83 -10.52 -3.16
N ILE A 208 -12.96 -9.42 -3.90
CA ILE A 208 -12.98 -8.06 -3.37
C ILE A 208 -14.13 -7.85 -2.37
N GLN A 209 -15.33 -8.37 -2.65
CA GLN A 209 -16.46 -8.27 -1.73
C GLN A 209 -16.13 -8.90 -0.36
N VAL A 210 -15.50 -10.07 -0.38
CA VAL A 210 -15.11 -10.77 0.86
C VAL A 210 -14.09 -9.97 1.66
N LEU A 211 -13.11 -9.32 0.99
CA LEU A 211 -12.14 -8.46 1.66
C LEU A 211 -12.80 -7.23 2.27
N HIS A 212 -13.70 -6.58 1.53
CA HIS A 212 -14.45 -5.42 2.01
C HIS A 212 -15.31 -5.76 3.22
N ASP A 213 -16.06 -6.87 3.19
CA ASP A 213 -16.91 -7.34 4.30
C ASP A 213 -16.09 -7.72 5.56
N ASN A 214 -14.79 -7.90 5.40
CA ASN A 214 -13.85 -8.18 6.48
C ASN A 214 -12.98 -6.97 6.86
N ASP A 215 -13.38 -5.75 6.52
CA ASP A 215 -12.70 -4.48 6.89
C ASP A 215 -11.24 -4.41 6.41
N ILE A 216 -10.90 -5.06 5.31
CA ILE A 216 -9.56 -4.93 4.71
C ILE A 216 -9.49 -3.60 3.96
N ALA A 217 -8.50 -2.80 4.28
CA ALA A 217 -8.41 -1.39 3.85
C ALA A 217 -8.13 -1.22 2.34
N GLY A 218 -7.59 -2.26 1.69
CA GLY A 218 -7.27 -2.20 0.27
C GLY A 218 -6.48 -3.39 -0.21
N VAL A 219 -6.08 -3.33 -1.47
CA VAL A 219 -5.31 -4.37 -2.14
C VAL A 219 -4.01 -3.83 -2.73
N LEU A 220 -2.97 -4.64 -2.65
CA LEU A 220 -1.72 -4.47 -3.37
C LEU A 220 -1.72 -5.43 -4.55
N VAL A 221 -1.80 -4.90 -5.76
CA VAL A 221 -1.92 -5.68 -6.99
C VAL A 221 -0.59 -5.73 -7.72
N SER A 222 0.01 -6.91 -7.77
CA SER A 222 1.17 -7.20 -8.63
C SER A 222 0.68 -7.68 -9.99
N GLY A 223 1.30 -7.18 -11.06
CA GLY A 223 0.96 -7.53 -12.43
C GLY A 223 0.81 -6.32 -13.34
N GLY A 224 0.42 -6.57 -14.59
CA GLY A 224 0.25 -5.50 -15.57
C GLY A 224 -1.01 -4.66 -15.35
N PRO A 225 -1.14 -3.51 -16.06
CA PRO A 225 -2.26 -2.59 -15.92
C PRO A 225 -3.65 -3.23 -16.05
N ALA A 226 -3.81 -4.20 -16.95
CA ALA A 226 -5.09 -4.90 -17.13
C ALA A 226 -5.55 -5.65 -15.87
N THR A 227 -4.62 -6.24 -15.11
CA THR A 227 -4.93 -6.88 -13.83
C THR A 227 -5.40 -5.83 -12.83
N VAL A 228 -4.69 -4.70 -12.73
CA VAL A 228 -5.03 -3.61 -11.81
C VAL A 228 -6.39 -3.02 -12.15
N GLU A 229 -6.68 -2.78 -13.45
CA GLU A 229 -7.97 -2.30 -13.95
C GLU A 229 -9.12 -3.20 -13.50
N ALA A 230 -8.96 -4.54 -13.59
CA ALA A 230 -9.97 -5.49 -13.16
C ALA A 230 -10.28 -5.42 -11.64
N PHE A 231 -9.26 -5.20 -10.81
CA PHE A 231 -9.46 -4.98 -9.37
C PHE A 231 -10.17 -3.65 -9.09
N ILE A 232 -9.81 -2.59 -9.82
CA ILE A 232 -10.49 -1.29 -9.72
C ILE A 232 -11.97 -1.41 -10.06
N GLU A 233 -12.30 -2.06 -11.18
CA GLU A 233 -13.68 -2.30 -11.60
C GLU A 233 -14.46 -3.11 -10.57
N ALA A 234 -13.84 -4.11 -9.92
CA ALA A 234 -14.47 -4.87 -8.86
C ALA A 234 -14.79 -4.01 -7.63
N ILE A 235 -13.87 -3.13 -7.22
CA ILE A 235 -14.07 -2.20 -6.09
C ILE A 235 -15.13 -1.14 -6.42
N GLU A 236 -15.22 -0.68 -7.66
CA GLU A 236 -16.22 0.30 -8.07
C GLU A 236 -17.66 -0.27 -8.11
N ARG A 237 -17.79 -1.60 -8.07
CA ARG A 237 -19.08 -2.30 -7.97
C ARG A 237 -19.57 -2.53 -6.54
N LEU A 238 -18.73 -2.31 -5.50
CA LEU A 238 -19.12 -2.31 -4.09
C LEU A 238 -20.09 -1.18 -3.77
#